data_c1925c53b8df72a963eb496129138466
#
_entry.id   c1925c53b8df72a963eb496129138466
#
_cell.length_a   1.000
_cell.length_b   1.000
_cell.length_c   1.000
_cell.angle_alpha   90.00
_cell.angle_beta   90.00
_cell.angle_gamma   90.00
#
_symmetry.space_group_name_H-M   'P 1'
#
loop_
_entity.id
_entity.type
_entity.pdbx_description
1 polymer ?
#
loop_
_entity_poly.entity_id
_entity_poly.type
_entity_poly.pdbx_seq_one_letter_code
_entity_poly.pdbx_strand_id
1 'polypeptide(L)'
;MQRKVNKRRGKRNTIKRTVRSVQNNKIKKRKLNKKKVAAVIGLLLMIILLIRKGTKHNKAVEATTEISSEDINNAEKIQTSTVVDNKTSGQLVDTQKNKIDDWKLILANYENLLPEDFSVKVSNIDKTRQFDSRAIGELNDMMNAMKKDGITNVWIQSAYRSVSRQKELYDSSVKKYLQQGKTKEEAEKLTDEYINKPGSSDHNLGLAVDFNYVDNKFEKLDGFKWLKKNAEDYGFVLRYPKDKEDITKIAYESWHWRYVGVEHAKKMNELNMCLEEYVEYLSK
;
A
#
# COMPACT_ATOMS: atom_id res chain seq x y z
N MET A 1 -32.44 -62.40 -25.55
CA MET A 1 -31.02 -61.99 -25.15
C MET A 1 -30.41 -60.87 -26.02
N GLN A 2 -30.91 -60.52 -27.17
CA GLN A 2 -30.32 -59.48 -28.07
C GLN A 2 -30.56 -58.02 -27.69
N ARG A 3 -31.61 -57.67 -26.95
CA ARG A 3 -31.89 -56.28 -26.55
C ARG A 3 -30.91 -55.69 -25.52
N LYS A 4 -30.22 -56.49 -24.70
CA LYS A 4 -29.24 -56.02 -23.72
C LYS A 4 -27.86 -55.70 -24.31
N VAL A 5 -27.49 -56.31 -25.44
CA VAL A 5 -26.20 -56.10 -26.11
C VAL A 5 -26.15 -54.77 -26.85
N ASN A 6 -27.25 -54.36 -27.49
CA ASN A 6 -27.32 -53.10 -28.23
C ASN A 6 -27.27 -51.85 -27.31
N LYS A 7 -27.80 -51.94 -26.09
CA LYS A 7 -27.77 -50.80 -25.13
C LYS A 7 -26.35 -50.52 -24.57
N ARG A 8 -25.49 -51.58 -24.51
CA ARG A 8 -24.07 -51.41 -24.09
C ARG A 8 -23.18 -50.86 -25.20
N ARG A 9 -23.47 -51.15 -26.50
CA ARG A 9 -22.73 -50.57 -27.63
C ARG A 9 -23.04 -49.08 -27.82
N GLY A 10 -24.29 -48.64 -27.63
CA GLY A 10 -24.66 -47.20 -27.69
C GLY A 10 -23.95 -46.34 -26.65
N LYS A 11 -23.88 -46.81 -25.40
CA LYS A 11 -23.17 -46.08 -24.33
C LYS A 11 -21.66 -45.97 -24.57
N ARG A 12 -20.98 -46.98 -25.12
CA ARG A 12 -19.55 -46.93 -25.43
C ARG A 12 -19.23 -45.94 -26.57
N ASN A 13 -20.10 -45.78 -27.55
CA ASN A 13 -19.90 -44.85 -28.64
C ASN A 13 -20.15 -43.39 -28.21
N THR A 14 -21.08 -43.14 -27.30
CA THR A 14 -21.32 -41.80 -26.72
C THR A 14 -20.14 -41.33 -25.87
N ILE A 15 -19.58 -42.21 -25.03
CA ILE A 15 -18.41 -41.88 -24.18
C ILE A 15 -17.19 -41.60 -25.06
N LYS A 16 -16.94 -42.38 -26.14
CA LYS A 16 -15.81 -42.13 -27.06
C LYS A 16 -15.97 -40.82 -27.84
N ARG A 17 -17.18 -40.38 -28.18
CA ARG A 17 -17.43 -39.06 -28.80
C ARG A 17 -17.19 -37.91 -27.83
N THR A 18 -17.62 -38.02 -26.57
CA THR A 18 -17.43 -36.99 -25.55
C THR A 18 -15.94 -36.82 -25.19
N VAL A 19 -15.19 -37.91 -25.07
CA VAL A 19 -13.74 -37.87 -24.80
C VAL A 19 -12.96 -37.25 -25.97
N ARG A 20 -13.34 -37.53 -27.23
CA ARG A 20 -12.70 -36.90 -28.40
C ARG A 20 -13.03 -35.40 -28.52
N SER A 21 -14.21 -34.94 -28.12
CA SER A 21 -14.57 -33.51 -28.15
C SER A 21 -13.83 -32.71 -27.06
N VAL A 22 -13.57 -33.32 -25.90
CA VAL A 22 -12.79 -32.68 -24.80
C VAL A 22 -11.30 -32.62 -25.15
N GLN A 23 -10.76 -33.58 -25.88
CA GLN A 23 -9.34 -33.60 -26.29
C GLN A 23 -9.03 -32.60 -27.41
N ASN A 24 -10.01 -32.32 -28.30
CA ASN A 24 -9.82 -31.34 -29.38
C ASN A 24 -9.96 -29.87 -28.94
N ASN A 25 -10.48 -29.59 -27.75
CA ASN A 25 -10.54 -28.22 -27.18
C ASN A 25 -9.31 -27.81 -26.41
N LYS A 26 -8.34 -28.69 -26.19
CA LYS A 26 -7.11 -28.43 -25.47
C LYS A 26 -5.90 -28.22 -26.36
N ILE A 27 -5.83 -27.44 -27.33
CA ILE A 27 -4.59 -26.88 -27.90
C ILE A 27 -4.93 -26.04 -29.16
N LYS A 28 -5.63 -24.92 -28.97
CA LYS A 28 -5.38 -23.77 -29.83
C LYS A 28 -4.19 -23.02 -29.21
N LYS A 29 -2.97 -23.49 -29.45
CA LYS A 29 -1.76 -22.68 -29.24
C LYS A 29 -1.95 -21.44 -30.10
N ARG A 30 -2.18 -20.27 -29.46
CA ARG A 30 -2.14 -18.97 -30.13
C ARG A 30 -0.76 -18.85 -30.78
N LYS A 31 -0.67 -18.97 -32.10
CA LYS A 31 0.55 -18.69 -32.84
C LYS A 31 0.94 -17.25 -32.55
N LEU A 32 2.02 -17.08 -31.82
CA LEU A 32 2.56 -15.75 -31.48
C LEU A 32 2.85 -15.02 -32.79
N ASN A 33 2.24 -13.87 -32.98
CA ASN A 33 2.42 -13.11 -34.21
C ASN A 33 3.83 -12.50 -34.23
N LYS A 34 4.76 -13.16 -34.91
CA LYS A 34 6.19 -12.80 -34.98
C LYS A 34 6.40 -11.33 -35.36
N LYS A 35 5.52 -10.74 -36.18
CA LYS A 35 5.59 -9.30 -36.54
C LYS A 35 5.27 -8.38 -35.36
N LYS A 36 4.32 -8.73 -34.48
CA LYS A 36 4.03 -7.95 -33.26
C LYS A 36 5.14 -8.05 -32.23
N VAL A 37 5.77 -9.22 -32.09
CA VAL A 37 6.92 -9.41 -31.19
C VAL A 37 8.12 -8.61 -31.68
N ALA A 38 8.42 -8.63 -32.99
CA ALA A 38 9.52 -7.84 -33.56
C ALA A 38 9.30 -6.32 -33.37
N ALA A 39 8.05 -5.84 -33.49
CA ALA A 39 7.72 -4.44 -33.25
C ALA A 39 7.94 -4.01 -31.79
N VAL A 40 7.59 -4.87 -30.80
CA VAL A 40 7.82 -4.59 -29.38
C VAL A 40 9.32 -4.59 -29.03
N ILE A 41 10.08 -5.54 -29.60
CA ILE A 41 11.54 -5.58 -29.42
C ILE A 41 12.20 -4.35 -30.06
N GLY A 42 11.77 -3.92 -31.23
CA GLY A 42 12.26 -2.70 -31.88
C GLY A 42 12.00 -1.43 -31.07
N LEU A 43 10.81 -1.31 -30.45
CA LEU A 43 10.46 -0.20 -29.57
C LEU A 43 11.32 -0.18 -28.29
N LEU A 44 11.58 -1.33 -27.69
CA LEU A 44 12.44 -1.45 -26.51
C LEU A 44 13.90 -1.08 -26.82
N LEU A 45 14.41 -1.47 -27.98
CA LEU A 45 15.78 -1.10 -28.43
C LEU A 45 15.89 0.40 -28.71
N MET A 46 14.85 1.04 -29.26
CA MET A 46 14.82 2.50 -29.45
C MET A 46 14.86 3.25 -28.11
N ILE A 47 14.11 2.77 -27.10
CA ILE A 47 14.10 3.37 -25.75
C ILE A 47 15.50 3.27 -25.12
N ILE A 48 16.18 2.13 -25.24
CA ILE A 48 17.54 1.92 -24.71
C ILE A 48 18.55 2.86 -25.42
N LEU A 49 18.39 3.10 -26.72
CA LEU A 49 19.24 4.03 -27.47
C LEU A 49 19.02 5.50 -27.07
N LEU A 50 17.78 5.88 -26.76
CA LEU A 50 17.46 7.22 -26.26
C LEU A 50 18.03 7.47 -24.85
N ILE A 51 17.99 6.47 -23.98
CA ILE A 51 18.58 6.53 -22.64
C ILE A 51 20.11 6.67 -22.73
N ARG A 52 20.78 5.94 -23.66
CA ARG A 52 22.24 6.04 -23.86
C ARG A 52 22.68 7.37 -24.47
N LYS A 53 21.83 8.07 -25.22
CA LYS A 53 22.13 9.44 -25.73
C LYS A 53 21.97 10.52 -24.66
N GLY A 54 21.07 10.30 -23.65
CA GLY A 54 20.85 11.25 -22.55
C GLY A 54 21.99 11.31 -21.52
N THR A 55 22.86 10.30 -21.45
CA THR A 55 23.93 10.21 -20.44
C THR A 55 25.29 10.76 -20.87
N LYS A 56 25.39 11.38 -22.07
CA LYS A 56 26.66 11.94 -22.55
C LYS A 56 26.83 13.47 -22.37
N HIS A 57 25.94 14.13 -21.64
CA HIS A 57 26.00 15.60 -21.56
C HIS A 57 26.01 16.18 -20.13
N ASN A 58 26.62 15.48 -19.17
CA ASN A 58 26.97 16.09 -17.88
C ASN A 58 28.32 15.59 -17.41
N LYS A 59 29.40 16.17 -17.96
CA LYS A 59 30.73 16.20 -17.35
C LYS A 59 31.26 17.60 -17.52
N ALA A 60 31.56 18.21 -16.40
CA ALA A 60 32.39 19.38 -16.10
C ALA A 60 31.59 20.44 -15.33
N VAL A 61 31.77 20.47 -14.02
CA VAL A 61 32.39 21.57 -13.30
C VAL A 61 32.73 21.05 -11.90
N GLU A 62 33.96 20.61 -11.70
CA GLU A 62 34.60 20.62 -10.39
C GLU A 62 35.16 22.03 -10.15
N ALA A 63 34.70 22.67 -9.08
CA ALA A 63 35.40 23.83 -8.52
C ALA A 63 35.68 23.52 -7.06
N THR A 64 36.93 23.18 -6.83
CA THR A 64 37.59 23.15 -5.53
C THR A 64 37.47 24.49 -4.82
N THR A 65 36.99 24.48 -3.58
CA THR A 65 37.28 25.55 -2.60
C THR A 65 37.60 24.88 -1.28
N GLU A 66 38.88 24.81 -0.99
CA GLU A 66 39.42 24.58 0.36
C GLU A 66 39.05 25.78 1.21
N ILE A 67 38.49 25.55 2.39
CA ILE A 67 38.44 26.51 3.47
C ILE A 67 39.02 25.85 4.70
N SER A 68 40.10 26.49 5.17
CA SER A 68 40.92 26.14 6.29
C SER A 68 40.16 26.16 7.62
N SER A 69 40.59 25.24 8.48
CA SER A 69 40.34 25.23 9.91
C SER A 69 40.98 26.43 10.59
N GLU A 70 40.17 27.31 11.17
CA GLU A 70 40.50 28.15 12.35
C GLU A 70 39.26 28.98 12.67
N ASP A 71 38.62 28.67 13.77
CA ASP A 71 38.15 29.58 14.80
C ASP A 71 37.20 28.87 15.77
N ILE A 72 37.82 28.26 16.75
CA ILE A 72 37.17 27.89 18.02
C ILE A 72 37.40 29.03 19.00
N ASN A 73 36.40 29.33 19.79
CA ASN A 73 36.32 30.14 21.01
C ASN A 73 35.76 31.56 20.86
N ASN A 74 34.52 31.74 21.25
CA ASN A 74 34.29 32.53 22.46
C ASN A 74 32.92 32.26 23.06
N ALA A 75 33.00 32.06 24.35
CA ALA A 75 31.94 31.72 25.26
C ALA A 75 31.24 32.96 25.83
N GLU A 76 30.14 32.68 26.45
CA GLU A 76 29.56 33.27 27.63
C GLU A 76 28.67 34.53 27.54
N LYS A 77 27.45 34.24 28.06
CA LYS A 77 26.69 35.09 29.00
C LYS A 77 26.13 36.41 28.48
N ILE A 78 24.82 36.51 28.50
CA ILE A 78 24.12 37.54 29.29
C ILE A 78 22.69 37.11 29.56
N GLN A 79 22.30 37.28 30.79
CA GLN A 79 20.99 37.05 31.41
C GLN A 79 19.99 38.18 31.14
N THR A 80 18.72 37.80 31.31
CA THR A 80 17.62 38.50 32.00
C THR A 80 16.80 39.54 31.24
N SER A 81 15.52 39.17 31.18
CA SER A 81 14.30 39.99 31.43
C SER A 81 13.90 41.04 30.40
N THR A 82 12.72 40.89 29.88
CA THR A 82 11.53 41.65 30.30
C THR A 82 10.27 41.14 29.63
N VAL A 83 9.24 40.98 30.45
CA VAL A 83 7.84 40.75 30.12
C VAL A 83 7.31 41.94 29.33
N VAL A 84 6.63 41.69 28.20
CA VAL A 84 5.56 42.56 27.69
C VAL A 84 4.44 41.71 27.17
N ASP A 85 3.31 41.80 27.85
CA ASP A 85 1.99 41.36 27.37
C ASP A 85 1.68 41.93 26.00
N ASN A 86 1.24 41.07 25.10
CA ASN A 86 0.28 41.48 24.09
C ASN A 86 -0.69 40.35 23.75
N LYS A 87 -1.87 40.55 24.24
CA LYS A 87 -3.09 39.79 24.05
C LYS A 87 -3.53 39.88 22.59
N THR A 88 -3.41 38.81 21.86
CA THR A 88 -4.21 38.60 20.64
C THR A 88 -4.75 37.19 20.67
N SER A 89 -6.05 37.13 20.86
CA SER A 89 -6.85 35.88 20.87
C SER A 89 -6.80 35.22 19.50
N GLY A 90 -5.86 34.31 19.30
CA GLY A 90 -5.96 33.26 18.29
C GLY A 90 -6.48 32.02 19.00
N GLN A 91 -7.66 31.58 18.67
CA GLN A 91 -8.18 30.30 19.11
C GLN A 91 -7.17 29.21 18.78
N LEU A 92 -6.44 28.75 19.79
CA LEU A 92 -5.77 27.47 19.74
C LEU A 92 -6.89 26.44 19.63
N VAL A 93 -7.09 25.91 18.43
CA VAL A 93 -7.91 24.73 18.25
C VAL A 93 -7.22 23.64 19.08
N ASP A 94 -7.88 23.30 20.18
CA ASP A 94 -7.48 22.23 21.07
C ASP A 94 -7.52 20.89 20.32
N THR A 95 -6.38 20.51 19.74
CA THR A 95 -6.18 19.20 19.08
C THR A 95 -5.89 18.09 20.09
N GLN A 96 -6.34 18.25 21.35
CA GLN A 96 -6.29 17.21 22.37
C GLN A 96 -7.50 16.28 22.30
N LYS A 97 -7.79 15.73 21.15
CA LYS A 97 -8.79 14.65 21.02
C LYS A 97 -8.04 13.33 20.77
N ASN A 98 -7.99 12.51 21.81
CA ASN A 98 -7.57 11.12 21.90
C ASN A 98 -6.15 10.88 22.50
N LYS A 99 -6.08 10.84 23.82
CA LYS A 99 -4.98 10.22 24.56
C LYS A 99 -5.10 8.69 24.57
N ILE A 100 -5.07 8.05 23.42
CA ILE A 100 -4.77 6.61 23.39
C ILE A 100 -3.26 6.53 23.24
N ASP A 101 -2.56 6.24 24.35
CA ASP A 101 -1.10 6.10 24.41
C ASP A 101 -0.69 4.68 23.90
N ASP A 102 -1.28 4.24 22.82
CA ASP A 102 -0.90 2.99 22.14
C ASP A 102 -0.45 3.30 20.70
N TRP A 103 0.85 3.17 20.47
CA TRP A 103 1.46 3.41 19.17
C TRP A 103 0.83 2.62 18.02
N LYS A 104 0.20 1.47 18.32
CA LYS A 104 -0.49 0.64 17.33
C LYS A 104 -1.78 1.28 16.82
N LEU A 105 -2.38 2.15 17.62
CA LEU A 105 -3.65 2.82 17.34
C LEU A 105 -3.50 4.27 16.86
N ILE A 106 -2.25 4.74 16.61
CA ILE A 106 -2.06 6.05 16.01
C ILE A 106 -2.88 6.15 14.73
N LEU A 107 -3.79 7.10 14.68
CA LEU A 107 -4.65 7.37 13.55
C LEU A 107 -4.00 8.42 12.65
N ALA A 108 -3.59 8.01 11.45
CA ALA A 108 -3.09 8.89 10.40
C ALA A 108 -4.11 8.89 9.25
N ASN A 109 -4.88 9.97 9.13
CA ASN A 109 -5.91 10.13 8.11
C ASN A 109 -6.11 11.62 7.77
N TYR A 110 -7.14 11.94 7.00
CA TYR A 110 -7.44 13.29 6.52
C TYR A 110 -7.66 14.33 7.65
N GLU A 111 -8.04 13.91 8.87
CA GLU A 111 -8.21 14.79 10.04
C GLU A 111 -6.99 14.76 10.98
N ASN A 112 -6.22 13.67 10.96
CA ASN A 112 -5.13 13.42 11.89
C ASN A 112 -3.80 13.34 11.12
N LEU A 113 -3.16 14.48 10.95
CA LEU A 113 -1.86 14.57 10.31
C LEU A 113 -0.75 14.21 11.32
N LEU A 114 0.21 13.44 10.87
CA LEU A 114 1.43 13.17 11.63
C LEU A 114 2.23 14.46 11.79
N PRO A 115 2.89 14.68 12.93
CA PRO A 115 3.82 15.79 13.12
C PRO A 115 4.92 15.80 12.05
N GLU A 116 5.44 16.97 11.71
CA GLU A 116 6.50 17.10 10.68
C GLU A 116 7.78 16.34 11.04
N ASP A 117 8.09 16.24 12.33
CA ASP A 117 9.23 15.50 12.88
C ASP A 117 8.93 14.04 13.17
N PHE A 118 7.74 13.53 12.78
CA PHE A 118 7.38 12.14 13.00
C PHE A 118 8.37 11.20 12.32
N SER A 119 8.89 10.30 13.11
CA SER A 119 9.80 9.25 12.65
C SER A 119 9.44 7.90 13.23
N VAL A 120 9.71 6.85 12.50
CA VAL A 120 9.49 5.46 12.91
C VAL A 120 10.74 4.64 12.64
N LYS A 121 11.12 3.80 13.60
CA LYS A 121 12.19 2.84 13.40
C LYS A 121 11.66 1.67 12.58
N VAL A 122 12.25 1.44 11.41
CA VAL A 122 11.85 0.39 10.49
C VAL A 122 12.90 -0.72 10.38
N SER A 123 12.43 -1.94 10.11
CA SER A 123 13.24 -3.11 9.76
C SER A 123 12.93 -3.60 8.35
N ASN A 124 13.89 -4.21 7.70
CA ASN A 124 13.73 -4.70 6.34
C ASN A 124 12.85 -5.95 6.29
N ILE A 125 11.81 -5.94 5.47
CA ILE A 125 11.09 -7.13 5.03
C ILE A 125 11.96 -7.86 3.99
N ASP A 126 12.52 -7.08 3.06
CA ASP A 126 13.42 -7.55 2.01
C ASP A 126 14.36 -6.40 1.56
N LYS A 127 14.99 -6.52 0.39
CA LYS A 127 15.94 -5.52 -0.12
C LYS A 127 15.34 -4.14 -0.38
N THR A 128 14.03 -4.02 -0.52
CA THR A 128 13.36 -2.81 -0.98
C THR A 128 12.21 -2.34 -0.09
N ARG A 129 11.72 -3.18 0.80
CA ARG A 129 10.55 -2.91 1.63
C ARG A 129 10.88 -3.00 3.11
N GLN A 130 10.28 -2.09 3.87
CA GLN A 130 10.50 -1.97 5.30
C GLN A 130 9.16 -1.91 6.03
N PHE A 131 9.16 -2.27 7.30
CA PHE A 131 8.01 -2.22 8.19
C PHE A 131 8.45 -1.76 9.57
N ASP A 132 7.53 -1.30 10.43
CA ASP A 132 7.84 -0.91 11.81
C ASP A 132 8.55 -2.06 12.52
N SER A 133 9.72 -1.75 13.12
CA SER A 133 10.57 -2.76 13.78
C SER A 133 9.88 -3.49 14.92
N ARG A 134 8.82 -2.90 15.50
CA ARG A 134 8.04 -3.46 16.62
C ARG A 134 6.99 -4.46 16.16
N ALA A 135 6.60 -4.43 14.88
CA ALA A 135 5.50 -5.23 14.32
C ALA A 135 5.94 -6.14 13.15
N ILE A 136 7.23 -6.12 12.79
CA ILE A 136 7.73 -6.95 11.67
C ILE A 136 7.69 -8.45 11.97
N GLY A 137 7.74 -8.83 13.24
CA GLY A 137 7.61 -10.22 13.69
C GLY A 137 6.26 -10.80 13.29
N GLU A 138 5.19 -10.12 13.66
CA GLU A 138 3.81 -10.52 13.38
C GLU A 138 3.51 -10.54 11.88
N LEU A 139 4.07 -9.59 11.12
CA LEU A 139 3.96 -9.60 9.66
C LEU A 139 4.62 -10.84 9.06
N ASN A 140 5.81 -11.19 9.51
CA ASN A 140 6.52 -12.38 9.04
C ASN A 140 5.78 -13.66 9.42
N ASP A 141 5.24 -13.75 10.63
CA ASP A 141 4.47 -14.89 11.12
C ASP A 141 3.20 -15.06 10.30
N MET A 142 2.48 -13.97 10.00
CA MET A 142 1.31 -13.99 9.12
C MET A 142 1.65 -14.52 7.72
N MET A 143 2.73 -14.02 7.11
CA MET A 143 3.18 -14.45 5.79
C MET A 143 3.61 -15.92 5.77
N ASN A 144 4.28 -16.39 6.83
CA ASN A 144 4.70 -17.78 7.00
C ASN A 144 3.50 -18.71 7.19
N ALA A 145 2.52 -18.33 8.00
CA ALA A 145 1.30 -19.10 8.22
C ALA A 145 0.49 -19.22 6.91
N MET A 146 0.33 -18.13 6.18
CA MET A 146 -0.32 -18.12 4.87
C MET A 146 0.35 -19.10 3.90
N LYS A 147 1.70 -19.07 3.85
CA LYS A 147 2.48 -19.99 3.02
C LYS A 147 2.33 -21.45 3.48
N LYS A 148 2.30 -21.71 4.79
CA LYS A 148 2.09 -23.04 5.37
C LYS A 148 0.71 -23.62 5.00
N ASP A 149 -0.30 -22.76 4.90
CA ASP A 149 -1.65 -23.13 4.47
C ASP A 149 -1.80 -23.24 2.95
N GLY A 150 -0.68 -23.22 2.20
CA GLY A 150 -0.67 -23.41 0.76
C GLY A 150 -0.93 -22.16 -0.06
N ILE A 151 -1.06 -21.00 0.56
CA ILE A 151 -1.23 -19.70 -0.11
C ILE A 151 0.15 -19.16 -0.48
N THR A 152 0.61 -19.44 -1.69
CA THR A 152 1.98 -19.10 -2.16
C THR A 152 2.02 -17.97 -3.18
N ASN A 153 0.84 -17.47 -3.61
CA ASN A 153 0.70 -16.45 -4.64
C ASN A 153 0.36 -15.05 -4.06
N VAL A 154 0.71 -14.83 -2.79
CA VAL A 154 0.59 -13.54 -2.12
C VAL A 154 1.98 -12.99 -1.86
N TRP A 155 2.17 -11.70 -2.18
CA TRP A 155 3.40 -10.97 -1.91
C TRP A 155 3.08 -9.57 -1.39
N ILE A 156 4.00 -8.99 -0.65
CA ILE A 156 3.89 -7.60 -0.21
C ILE A 156 4.30 -6.71 -1.39
N GLN A 157 3.42 -5.82 -1.83
CA GLN A 157 3.67 -4.86 -2.90
C GLN A 157 4.25 -3.56 -2.36
N SER A 158 3.69 -3.05 -1.28
CA SER A 158 4.11 -1.82 -0.61
C SER A 158 4.03 -2.01 0.91
N ALA A 159 4.88 -1.29 1.66
CA ALA A 159 4.86 -1.26 3.11
C ALA A 159 5.24 0.15 3.60
N TYR A 160 6.24 0.31 4.47
CA TYR A 160 6.65 1.65 4.89
C TYR A 160 6.91 2.56 3.70
N ARG A 161 6.42 3.79 3.81
CA ARG A 161 6.60 4.85 2.81
C ARG A 161 6.88 6.16 3.54
N SER A 162 8.01 6.80 3.26
CA SER A 162 8.31 8.12 3.83
C SER A 162 7.26 9.15 3.41
N VAL A 163 7.11 10.22 4.20
CA VAL A 163 6.20 11.33 3.87
C VAL A 163 6.55 11.94 2.52
N SER A 164 7.86 12.08 2.20
CA SER A 164 8.30 12.57 0.90
C SER A 164 7.88 11.64 -0.26
N ARG A 165 8.00 10.33 -0.07
CA ARG A 165 7.57 9.36 -1.07
C ARG A 165 6.05 9.34 -1.23
N GLN A 166 5.30 9.54 -0.15
CA GLN A 166 3.84 9.72 -0.19
C GLN A 166 3.48 10.96 -1.01
N LYS A 167 4.21 12.06 -0.83
CA LYS A 167 4.01 13.28 -1.61
C LYS A 167 4.23 13.04 -3.11
N GLU A 168 5.30 12.37 -3.50
CA GLU A 168 5.57 12.04 -4.90
C GLU A 168 4.43 11.21 -5.52
N LEU A 169 3.91 10.24 -4.77
CA LEU A 169 2.79 9.41 -5.21
C LEU A 169 1.53 10.23 -5.41
N TYR A 170 1.19 11.06 -4.42
CA TYR A 170 0.03 11.94 -4.45
C TYR A 170 0.10 12.92 -5.64
N ASP A 171 1.21 13.65 -5.76
CA ASP A 171 1.43 14.63 -6.84
C ASP A 171 1.37 13.96 -8.22
N SER A 172 1.91 12.74 -8.34
CA SER A 172 1.87 11.98 -9.59
C SER A 172 0.44 11.60 -9.98
N SER A 173 -0.41 11.27 -9.00
CA SER A 173 -1.82 10.96 -9.23
C SER A 173 -2.59 12.22 -9.66
N VAL A 174 -2.43 13.33 -8.94
CA VAL A 174 -3.03 14.62 -9.31
C VAL A 174 -2.61 15.01 -10.74
N LYS A 175 -1.31 14.93 -11.04
CA LYS A 175 -0.79 15.22 -12.38
C LYS A 175 -1.42 14.35 -13.47
N LYS A 176 -1.64 13.06 -13.18
CA LYS A 176 -2.30 12.14 -14.10
C LYS A 176 -3.72 12.58 -14.43
N TYR A 177 -4.50 13.03 -13.45
CA TYR A 177 -5.86 13.51 -13.67
C TYR A 177 -5.89 14.86 -14.40
N LEU A 178 -4.96 15.77 -14.10
CA LEU A 178 -4.78 17.02 -14.85
C LEU A 178 -4.49 16.74 -16.34
N GLN A 179 -3.65 15.76 -16.65
CA GLN A 179 -3.37 15.33 -18.02
C GLN A 179 -4.59 14.72 -18.74
N GLN A 180 -5.60 14.26 -18.00
CA GLN A 180 -6.88 13.79 -18.51
C GLN A 180 -7.90 14.93 -18.70
N GLY A 181 -7.49 16.20 -18.51
CA GLY A 181 -8.34 17.39 -18.67
C GLY A 181 -9.21 17.73 -17.45
N LYS A 182 -8.93 17.16 -16.28
CA LYS A 182 -9.59 17.53 -15.04
C LYS A 182 -9.11 18.88 -14.52
N THR A 183 -9.98 19.62 -13.81
CA THR A 183 -9.54 20.78 -13.03
C THR A 183 -8.65 20.33 -11.88
N LYS A 184 -7.96 21.26 -11.22
CA LYS A 184 -7.12 20.95 -10.08
C LYS A 184 -7.94 20.34 -8.93
N GLU A 185 -9.07 20.95 -8.64
CA GLU A 185 -10.00 20.51 -7.57
C GLU A 185 -10.56 19.11 -7.86
N GLU A 186 -10.95 18.82 -9.11
CA GLU A 186 -11.38 17.48 -9.53
C GLU A 186 -10.25 16.46 -9.42
N ALA A 187 -9.03 16.83 -9.82
CA ALA A 187 -7.87 15.95 -9.79
C ALA A 187 -7.46 15.60 -8.35
N GLU A 188 -7.45 16.58 -7.45
CA GLU A 188 -7.20 16.37 -6.02
C GLU A 188 -8.31 15.50 -5.41
N LYS A 189 -9.59 15.78 -5.65
CA LYS A 189 -10.71 14.99 -5.16
C LYS A 189 -10.63 13.52 -5.60
N LEU A 190 -10.37 13.27 -6.88
CA LEU A 190 -10.22 11.91 -7.42
C LEU A 190 -8.99 11.20 -6.86
N THR A 191 -7.95 11.95 -6.50
CA THR A 191 -6.77 11.38 -5.85
C THR A 191 -7.06 11.04 -4.40
N ASP A 192 -7.74 11.91 -3.66
CA ASP A 192 -8.10 11.73 -2.25
C ASP A 192 -8.97 10.47 -2.01
N GLU A 193 -9.71 10.01 -3.05
CA GLU A 193 -10.51 8.78 -2.95
C GLU A 193 -9.67 7.51 -2.72
N TYR A 194 -8.38 7.51 -3.12
CA TYR A 194 -7.51 6.31 -3.07
C TYR A 194 -6.14 6.57 -2.46
N ILE A 195 -5.71 7.82 -2.34
CA ILE A 195 -4.36 8.15 -1.92
C ILE A 195 -4.40 9.22 -0.84
N ASN A 196 -4.09 8.83 0.37
CA ASN A 196 -3.93 9.77 1.47
C ASN A 196 -2.87 10.84 1.18
N LYS A 197 -3.10 12.05 1.65
CA LYS A 197 -2.13 13.16 1.59
C LYS A 197 -0.83 12.83 2.35
N PRO A 198 0.27 13.49 2.04
CA PRO A 198 1.51 13.34 2.80
C PRO A 198 1.29 13.59 4.28
N GLY A 199 1.78 12.69 5.14
CA GLY A 199 1.59 12.77 6.59
C GLY A 199 0.25 12.23 7.10
N SER A 200 -0.65 11.77 6.23
CA SER A 200 -1.95 11.22 6.64
C SER A 200 -2.16 9.76 6.21
N SER A 201 -1.07 9.02 5.99
CA SER A 201 -1.12 7.64 5.52
C SER A 201 -0.58 6.66 6.57
N ASP A 202 -1.26 5.53 6.74
CA ASP A 202 -0.78 4.41 7.57
C ASP A 202 0.58 3.88 7.11
N HIS A 203 0.92 4.03 5.83
CA HIS A 203 2.26 3.70 5.32
C HIS A 203 3.34 4.59 5.92
N ASN A 204 3.03 5.85 6.28
CA ASN A 204 3.99 6.74 6.93
C ASN A 204 4.30 6.30 8.38
N LEU A 205 3.38 5.56 9.01
CA LEU A 205 3.57 4.93 10.31
C LEU A 205 4.43 3.66 10.23
N GLY A 206 4.62 3.08 9.03
CA GLY A 206 5.21 1.76 8.86
C GLY A 206 4.33 0.61 9.32
N LEU A 207 3.03 0.84 9.50
CA LEU A 207 2.07 -0.12 10.05
C LEU A 207 1.10 -0.68 8.99
N ALA A 208 1.23 -0.30 7.72
CA ALA A 208 0.40 -0.80 6.63
C ALA A 208 1.21 -1.61 5.62
N VAL A 209 0.54 -2.61 5.04
CA VAL A 209 1.02 -3.38 3.90
C VAL A 209 -0.05 -3.44 2.81
N ASP A 210 0.40 -3.28 1.56
CA ASP A 210 -0.41 -3.57 0.38
C ASP A 210 -0.01 -4.92 -0.19
N PHE A 211 -0.99 -5.77 -0.46
CA PHE A 211 -0.75 -7.08 -1.05
C PHE A 211 -1.00 -7.11 -2.56
N ASN A 212 -0.19 -7.87 -3.27
CA ASN A 212 -0.30 -8.18 -4.69
C ASN A 212 -0.35 -6.92 -5.57
N TYR A 213 -1.33 -6.87 -6.47
CA TYR A 213 -1.62 -5.67 -7.25
C TYR A 213 -2.52 -4.75 -6.42
N VAL A 214 -2.25 -3.46 -6.43
CA VAL A 214 -3.09 -2.42 -5.82
C VAL A 214 -4.37 -2.29 -6.67
N ASP A 215 -5.24 -3.31 -6.57
CA ASP A 215 -6.44 -3.51 -7.40
C ASP A 215 -7.40 -4.45 -6.65
N ASN A 216 -8.68 -4.10 -6.59
CA ASN A 216 -9.74 -4.87 -5.95
C ASN A 216 -9.98 -6.27 -6.55
N LYS A 217 -9.26 -6.65 -7.63
CA LYS A 217 -9.19 -8.06 -8.05
C LYS A 217 -8.55 -8.96 -7.01
N PHE A 218 -7.77 -8.41 -6.07
CA PHE A 218 -7.20 -9.16 -4.95
C PHE A 218 -8.28 -9.83 -4.10
N GLU A 219 -9.46 -9.22 -3.93
CA GLU A 219 -10.57 -9.83 -3.17
C GLU A 219 -11.04 -11.19 -3.70
N LYS A 220 -10.74 -11.50 -4.98
CA LYS A 220 -11.12 -12.77 -5.62
C LYS A 220 -10.12 -13.89 -5.38
N LEU A 221 -8.95 -13.57 -4.82
CA LEU A 221 -7.87 -14.53 -4.58
C LEU A 221 -8.05 -15.24 -3.23
N ASP A 222 -7.54 -16.45 -3.14
CA ASP A 222 -7.56 -17.22 -1.90
C ASP A 222 -6.76 -16.56 -0.77
N GLY A 223 -5.74 -15.76 -1.11
CA GLY A 223 -4.99 -14.95 -0.16
C GLY A 223 -5.85 -13.93 0.59
N PHE A 224 -6.76 -13.24 -0.10
CA PHE A 224 -7.69 -12.32 0.56
C PHE A 224 -8.66 -13.05 1.48
N LYS A 225 -9.21 -14.19 1.04
CA LYS A 225 -10.09 -15.02 1.88
C LYS A 225 -9.37 -15.50 3.14
N TRP A 226 -8.11 -15.90 2.98
CA TRP A 226 -7.27 -16.31 4.11
C TRP A 226 -7.05 -15.15 5.09
N LEU A 227 -6.69 -13.97 4.58
CA LEU A 227 -6.50 -12.76 5.39
C LEU A 227 -7.79 -12.37 6.14
N LYS A 228 -8.93 -12.38 5.46
CA LYS A 228 -10.24 -12.09 6.10
C LYS A 228 -10.56 -13.03 7.25
N LYS A 229 -10.03 -14.23 7.25
CA LYS A 229 -10.28 -15.24 8.28
C LYS A 229 -9.25 -15.22 9.41
N ASN A 230 -7.98 -14.91 9.10
CA ASN A 230 -6.88 -15.22 10.00
C ASN A 230 -6.02 -13.99 10.36
N ALA A 231 -6.12 -12.86 9.63
CA ALA A 231 -5.20 -11.74 9.81
C ALA A 231 -5.29 -11.11 11.21
N GLU A 232 -6.44 -11.17 11.86
CA GLU A 232 -6.65 -10.68 13.24
C GLU A 232 -5.79 -11.43 14.26
N ASP A 233 -5.50 -12.72 14.04
CA ASP A 233 -4.62 -13.51 14.90
C ASP A 233 -3.15 -13.04 14.86
N TYR A 234 -2.80 -12.23 13.86
CA TYR A 234 -1.51 -11.58 13.68
C TYR A 234 -1.58 -10.06 13.89
N GLY A 235 -2.73 -9.55 14.35
CA GLY A 235 -2.92 -8.15 14.66
C GLY A 235 -3.19 -7.26 13.44
N PHE A 236 -3.62 -7.81 12.31
CA PHE A 236 -3.94 -7.05 11.10
C PHE A 236 -5.44 -6.97 10.84
N VAL A 237 -5.88 -5.83 10.35
CA VAL A 237 -7.27 -5.57 9.93
C VAL A 237 -7.32 -5.06 8.49
N LEU A 238 -8.42 -5.32 7.79
CA LEU A 238 -8.73 -4.68 6.53
C LEU A 238 -9.03 -3.20 6.81
N ARG A 239 -8.16 -2.30 6.35
CA ARG A 239 -8.17 -0.89 6.76
C ARG A 239 -9.35 -0.09 6.19
N TYR A 240 -9.71 -0.35 4.94
CA TYR A 240 -10.72 0.37 4.19
C TYR A 240 -11.81 -0.57 3.67
N PRO A 241 -12.73 -1.04 4.54
CA PRO A 241 -13.83 -1.93 4.14
C PRO A 241 -14.94 -1.17 3.39
N LYS A 242 -15.70 -1.89 2.56
CA LYS A 242 -16.75 -1.34 1.66
C LYS A 242 -17.84 -0.53 2.37
N ASP A 243 -18.17 -0.92 3.58
CA ASP A 243 -19.27 -0.33 4.38
C ASP A 243 -18.81 0.83 5.26
N LYS A 244 -17.54 1.26 5.14
CA LYS A 244 -16.93 2.30 5.98
C LYS A 244 -16.34 3.47 5.18
N GLU A 245 -16.56 3.54 3.89
CA GLU A 245 -16.00 4.59 3.00
C GLU A 245 -16.44 6.00 3.44
N ASP A 246 -17.67 6.14 3.93
CA ASP A 246 -18.18 7.41 4.46
C ASP A 246 -17.44 7.87 5.73
N ILE A 247 -16.82 6.97 6.48
CA ILE A 247 -16.09 7.26 7.72
C ILE A 247 -14.61 7.45 7.40
N THR A 248 -14.01 6.51 6.70
CA THR A 248 -12.57 6.52 6.39
C THR A 248 -12.20 7.55 5.34
N LYS A 249 -13.15 7.99 4.50
CA LYS A 249 -13.00 8.86 3.32
C LYS A 249 -12.11 8.28 2.23
N ILE A 250 -11.77 6.99 2.33
CA ILE A 250 -11.01 6.23 1.34
C ILE A 250 -11.95 5.15 0.77
N ALA A 251 -11.92 4.99 -0.54
CA ALA A 251 -12.65 3.93 -1.23
C ALA A 251 -12.17 2.54 -0.77
N TYR A 252 -13.00 1.53 -0.96
CA TYR A 252 -12.66 0.16 -0.61
C TYR A 252 -11.35 -0.32 -1.23
N GLU A 253 -10.46 -0.85 -0.38
CA GLU A 253 -9.15 -1.37 -0.78
C GLU A 253 -8.93 -2.79 -0.26
N SER A 254 -9.21 -3.81 -1.05
CA SER A 254 -9.01 -5.22 -0.65
C SER A 254 -7.55 -5.57 -0.32
N TRP A 255 -6.60 -4.83 -0.86
CA TRP A 255 -5.16 -5.07 -0.73
C TRP A 255 -4.53 -4.43 0.52
N HIS A 256 -5.16 -3.40 1.12
CA HIS A 256 -4.57 -2.57 2.17
C HIS A 256 -4.92 -3.09 3.56
N TRP A 257 -3.91 -3.55 4.28
CA TRP A 257 -4.05 -4.14 5.62
C TRP A 257 -3.21 -3.38 6.62
N ARG A 258 -3.82 -3.04 7.77
CA ARG A 258 -3.22 -2.26 8.84
C ARG A 258 -2.96 -3.13 10.08
N TYR A 259 -1.74 -3.04 10.63
CA TYR A 259 -1.40 -3.59 11.92
C TYR A 259 -1.91 -2.70 13.06
N VAL A 260 -2.62 -3.31 13.99
CA VAL A 260 -3.18 -2.67 15.19
C VAL A 260 -2.94 -3.51 16.44
N GLY A 261 -2.23 -4.64 16.34
CA GLY A 261 -2.05 -5.62 17.42
C GLY A 261 -3.23 -6.59 17.56
N VAL A 262 -2.94 -7.79 18.08
CA VAL A 262 -3.88 -8.92 18.08
C VAL A 262 -5.16 -8.59 18.83
N GLU A 263 -5.06 -8.03 20.05
CA GLU A 263 -6.22 -7.71 20.89
C GLU A 263 -7.15 -6.72 20.21
N HIS A 264 -6.58 -5.64 19.64
CA HIS A 264 -7.34 -4.62 18.93
C HIS A 264 -7.95 -5.14 17.64
N ALA A 265 -7.19 -5.93 16.87
CA ALA A 265 -7.71 -6.51 15.63
C ALA A 265 -8.93 -7.39 15.86
N LYS A 266 -8.86 -8.27 16.85
CA LYS A 266 -10.00 -9.13 17.26
C LYS A 266 -11.19 -8.30 17.72
N LYS A 267 -10.95 -7.28 18.55
CA LYS A 267 -12.03 -6.43 19.06
C LYS A 267 -12.66 -5.57 17.97
N MET A 268 -11.88 -5.03 17.05
CA MET A 268 -12.40 -4.30 15.88
C MET A 268 -13.29 -5.18 15.01
N ASN A 269 -12.87 -6.42 14.73
CA ASN A 269 -13.65 -7.36 13.94
C ASN A 269 -14.92 -7.82 14.68
N GLU A 270 -14.85 -8.10 15.99
CA GLU A 270 -15.99 -8.43 16.83
C GLU A 270 -17.05 -7.32 16.80
N LEU A 271 -16.62 -6.05 16.88
CA LEU A 271 -17.50 -4.89 16.90
C LEU A 271 -17.87 -4.38 15.49
N ASN A 272 -17.30 -4.95 14.44
CA ASN A 272 -17.41 -4.49 13.06
C ASN A 272 -17.06 -2.99 12.90
N MET A 273 -15.98 -2.55 13.52
CA MET A 273 -15.51 -1.17 13.51
C MET A 273 -14.30 -0.99 12.60
N CYS A 274 -14.25 0.11 11.84
CA CYS A 274 -13.00 0.60 11.25
C CYS A 274 -12.14 1.27 12.33
N LEU A 275 -10.90 1.63 11.99
CA LEU A 275 -9.96 2.18 12.96
C LEU A 275 -10.45 3.50 13.57
N GLU A 276 -11.08 4.36 12.78
CA GLU A 276 -11.68 5.62 13.23
C GLU A 276 -12.73 5.40 14.31
N GLU A 277 -13.68 4.50 14.06
CA GLU A 277 -14.75 4.14 15.00
C GLU A 277 -14.19 3.52 16.29
N TYR A 278 -13.18 2.67 16.13
CA TYR A 278 -12.57 1.97 17.26
C TYR A 278 -11.78 2.92 18.18
N VAL A 279 -11.01 3.84 17.61
CA VAL A 279 -10.29 4.86 18.37
C VAL A 279 -11.29 5.77 19.11
N GLU A 280 -12.40 6.14 18.47
CA GLU A 280 -13.47 6.90 19.13
C GLU A 280 -14.13 6.09 20.26
N TYR A 281 -14.40 4.80 20.03
CA TYR A 281 -14.96 3.89 21.05
C TYR A 281 -14.08 3.79 22.30
N LEU A 282 -12.76 3.69 22.14
CA LEU A 282 -11.81 3.61 23.27
C LEU A 282 -11.65 4.94 24.01
N SER A 283 -12.04 6.06 23.41
CA SER A 283 -11.92 7.40 24.02
C SER A 283 -13.11 7.77 24.90
N LYS A 284 -14.16 6.97 24.89
CA LYS A 284 -15.39 7.14 25.71
C LYS A 284 -15.31 6.42 27.03
#